data_163d4c756b08b2c91521fd53b961c456
#
_entry.id   163d4c756b08b2c91521fd53b961c456
#
_cell.length_a   1.000
_cell.length_b   1.000
_cell.length_c   1.000
_cell.angle_alpha   90.00
_cell.angle_beta   90.00
_cell.angle_gamma   90.00
#
_symmetry.space_group_name_H-M   'P 1'
#
loop_
_entity.id
_entity.type
_entity.pdbx_description
1 polymer ?
#
loop_
_entity_poly.entity_id
_entity_poly.type
_entity_poly.pdbx_seq_one_letter_code
_entity_poly.pdbx_strand_id
1 'polypeptide(L)'
;MKTEGDGYKVVLTSDLPTMSNFGNDPFMAFLCTFPDKLAHRFLEKYFVPRLDEEGKPVFASYGLRRVEAILTKEFGEENVVVAHPQTLNKFVGDNTKMIGVSSHDPMGLAYVSRTYNAILGFGGGSVNYFYFNQLMEHPTIRGRDKKKTKLMVGGPGSWQIKDMKMQEKFDIDILVHGDAERDLAGVVQNVLDNKDTGREVFMNSVDPENDNIPTIINPASYGCVEITRGCGRGCQFCYPTTRKRYSFPIDFVMKEVETNVKGGSRSIFVISDDIFLYEVGPNFAPNRKKVVELFSKIASYPGVDDIHLSHAAMAPVVADPKMIEELSPILLEKSHRRLNGKPYTTAEIGVETGSVRLMKKGMRGKSLPFKIEDWHEIIDTGLGILNDNSWYPLCTFLVGPPDETEADVLATLELLDRIKDKKLLYVPVLFIPIEGTYWEKERCVGLERLSELQWEVISTGWNRNLKIWKKESEKIIKTAGFFAYWLYLRWKHGGKSTRPVMRFLGLLDQQFLKPNSERSVPFRPKISDVTQA
;
A
#
# COMPACT_ATOMS: atom_id res chain seq x y z
N MET A 1 -22.40 30.20 -12.23
CA MET A 1 -22.90 28.81 -12.36
C MET A 1 -22.76 28.40 -13.81
N LYS A 2 -22.11 27.24 -14.07
CA LYS A 2 -22.10 26.68 -15.42
C LYS A 2 -23.49 26.20 -15.75
N THR A 3 -23.93 26.39 -17.00
CA THR A 3 -25.19 25.83 -17.48
C THR A 3 -25.10 24.30 -17.55
N GLU A 4 -26.20 23.63 -17.25
CA GLU A 4 -26.28 22.17 -17.37
C GLU A 4 -25.96 21.81 -18.84
N GLY A 5 -24.87 21.03 -19.07
CA GLY A 5 -24.39 20.67 -20.42
C GLY A 5 -23.02 21.23 -20.82
N ASP A 6 -22.56 22.34 -20.24
CA ASP A 6 -21.25 22.93 -20.62
C ASP A 6 -20.04 22.09 -20.18
N GLY A 7 -20.11 21.43 -19.03
CA GLY A 7 -19.03 20.62 -18.47
C GLY A 7 -17.79 21.41 -18.03
N TYR A 8 -16.84 20.72 -17.40
CA TYR A 8 -15.52 21.25 -17.05
C TYR A 8 -14.51 20.91 -18.16
N LYS A 9 -13.48 21.76 -18.37
CA LYS A 9 -12.44 21.47 -19.36
C LYS A 9 -11.67 20.20 -19.01
N VAL A 10 -11.39 20.00 -17.71
CA VAL A 10 -10.67 18.86 -17.16
C VAL A 10 -11.52 18.20 -16.08
N VAL A 11 -11.91 16.96 -16.30
CA VAL A 11 -12.67 16.16 -15.34
C VAL A 11 -11.80 15.00 -14.87
N LEU A 12 -11.53 14.94 -13.57
CA LEU A 12 -10.71 13.92 -12.94
C LEU A 12 -11.58 12.92 -12.23
N THR A 13 -11.22 11.64 -12.29
CA THR A 13 -11.96 10.55 -11.61
C THR A 13 -11.05 9.35 -11.30
N SER A 14 -11.59 8.37 -10.60
CA SER A 14 -10.98 7.07 -10.37
C SER A 14 -12.07 6.01 -10.19
N ASP A 15 -11.71 4.73 -10.09
CA ASP A 15 -12.66 3.65 -9.81
C ASP A 15 -13.27 3.75 -8.39
N LEU A 16 -14.38 3.02 -8.18
CA LEU A 16 -15.11 3.08 -6.91
C LEU A 16 -14.28 2.71 -5.68
N PRO A 17 -13.47 1.64 -5.68
CA PRO A 17 -12.55 1.35 -4.58
C PRO A 17 -11.62 2.51 -4.25
N THR A 18 -10.98 3.09 -5.26
CA THR A 18 -10.02 4.20 -5.09
C THR A 18 -10.70 5.49 -4.61
N MET A 19 -11.98 5.71 -4.95
CA MET A 19 -12.78 6.86 -4.49
C MET A 19 -13.42 6.63 -3.12
N SER A 20 -13.38 5.40 -2.59
CA SER A 20 -14.02 5.08 -1.31
C SER A 20 -13.19 5.54 -0.11
N ASN A 21 -13.89 5.86 0.98
CA ASN A 21 -13.30 6.18 2.28
C ASN A 21 -13.42 5.00 3.28
N PHE A 22 -14.02 3.88 2.90
CA PHE A 22 -14.19 2.63 3.69
C PHE A 22 -14.50 2.86 5.18
N GLY A 23 -15.30 3.88 5.50
CA GLY A 23 -15.61 4.23 6.89
C GLY A 23 -14.41 4.73 7.70
N ASN A 24 -13.45 5.36 7.04
CA ASN A 24 -12.17 5.84 7.57
C ASN A 24 -11.18 4.73 7.99
N ASP A 25 -11.38 3.48 7.57
CA ASP A 25 -10.40 2.42 7.84
C ASP A 25 -9.64 2.05 6.56
N PRO A 26 -8.36 2.50 6.41
CA PRO A 26 -7.56 2.21 5.22
C PRO A 26 -7.26 0.72 5.05
N PHE A 27 -7.28 -0.08 6.13
CA PHE A 27 -7.05 -1.52 6.05
C PHE A 27 -8.23 -2.27 5.42
N MET A 28 -9.44 -1.71 5.46
CA MET A 28 -10.59 -2.27 4.75
C MET A 28 -10.39 -2.24 3.23
N ALA A 29 -9.59 -1.31 2.70
CA ALA A 29 -9.27 -1.24 1.28
C ALA A 29 -8.52 -2.50 0.79
N PHE A 30 -7.78 -3.21 1.65
CA PHE A 30 -7.15 -4.48 1.30
C PHE A 30 -8.15 -5.55 0.83
N LEU A 31 -9.41 -5.48 1.25
CA LEU A 31 -10.43 -6.40 0.76
C LEU A 31 -10.71 -6.24 -0.75
N CYS A 32 -10.36 -5.08 -1.34
CA CYS A 32 -10.47 -4.87 -2.77
C CYS A 32 -9.40 -5.61 -3.59
N THR A 33 -8.39 -6.17 -2.92
CA THR A 33 -7.37 -7.04 -3.53
C THR A 33 -7.83 -8.49 -3.65
N PHE A 34 -8.93 -8.86 -2.98
CA PHE A 34 -9.51 -10.20 -3.02
C PHE A 34 -10.31 -10.42 -4.31
N PRO A 35 -10.55 -11.70 -4.69
CA PRO A 35 -11.38 -12.02 -5.83
C PRO A 35 -12.75 -11.35 -5.76
N ASP A 36 -13.18 -10.72 -6.88
CA ASP A 36 -14.45 -10.01 -7.00
C ASP A 36 -15.66 -10.85 -6.58
N LYS A 37 -15.69 -12.12 -6.99
CA LYS A 37 -16.76 -13.07 -6.65
C LYS A 37 -16.96 -13.31 -5.16
N LEU A 38 -15.90 -13.08 -4.34
CA LEU A 38 -15.97 -13.24 -2.90
C LEU A 38 -16.33 -11.96 -2.17
N ALA A 39 -15.70 -10.85 -2.55
CA ALA A 39 -15.69 -9.63 -1.75
C ALA A 39 -16.63 -8.54 -2.28
N HIS A 40 -16.91 -8.53 -3.58
CA HIS A 40 -17.66 -7.47 -4.25
C HIS A 40 -18.99 -7.09 -3.53
N ARG A 41 -19.90 -8.03 -3.29
CA ARG A 41 -21.19 -7.72 -2.64
C ARG A 41 -21.07 -7.20 -1.21
N PHE A 42 -20.04 -7.65 -0.49
CA PHE A 42 -19.78 -7.16 0.86
C PHE A 42 -19.27 -5.72 0.86
N LEU A 43 -18.51 -5.35 -0.18
CA LEU A 43 -17.87 -4.05 -0.29
C LEU A 43 -18.76 -2.96 -0.90
N GLU A 44 -19.81 -3.31 -1.66
CA GLU A 44 -20.71 -2.35 -2.32
C GLU A 44 -21.21 -1.23 -1.40
N LYS A 45 -21.53 -1.56 -0.15
CA LYS A 45 -21.99 -0.59 0.85
C LYS A 45 -20.97 0.54 1.16
N TYR A 46 -19.69 0.30 0.92
CA TYR A 46 -18.62 1.28 1.14
C TYR A 46 -18.39 2.18 -0.09
N PHE A 47 -18.96 1.85 -1.24
CA PHE A 47 -18.79 2.60 -2.49
C PHE A 47 -19.84 3.69 -2.71
N VAL A 48 -20.74 3.88 -1.75
CA VAL A 48 -21.70 4.97 -1.77
C VAL A 48 -20.97 6.27 -1.43
N PRO A 49 -20.89 7.24 -2.36
CA PRO A 49 -20.14 8.46 -2.12
C PRO A 49 -20.86 9.40 -1.15
N ARG A 50 -20.07 10.13 -0.37
CA ARG A 50 -20.54 11.37 0.24
C ARG A 50 -20.30 12.50 -0.77
N LEU A 51 -21.40 13.09 -1.25
CA LEU A 51 -21.38 14.17 -2.23
C LEU A 51 -21.73 15.51 -1.56
N ASP A 52 -21.19 16.60 -2.11
CA ASP A 52 -21.60 17.95 -1.78
C ASP A 52 -22.91 18.35 -2.52
N GLU A 53 -23.36 19.59 -2.37
CA GLU A 53 -24.57 20.12 -2.98
C GLU A 53 -24.50 20.14 -4.52
N GLU A 54 -23.31 20.24 -5.10
CA GLU A 54 -23.09 20.22 -6.55
C GLU A 54 -22.97 18.78 -7.11
N GLY A 55 -22.84 17.79 -6.25
CA GLY A 55 -22.65 16.37 -6.60
C GLY A 55 -21.18 15.98 -6.78
N LYS A 56 -20.23 16.82 -6.31
CA LYS A 56 -18.82 16.49 -6.26
C LYS A 56 -18.53 15.58 -5.05
N PRO A 57 -17.57 14.65 -5.16
CA PRO A 57 -17.20 13.82 -4.01
C PRO A 57 -16.49 14.65 -2.93
N VAL A 58 -16.97 14.56 -1.70
CA VAL A 58 -16.32 15.19 -0.55
C VAL A 58 -14.92 14.61 -0.38
N PHE A 59 -14.76 13.30 -0.50
CA PHE A 59 -13.46 12.62 -0.41
C PHE A 59 -13.07 12.02 -1.76
N ALA A 60 -11.77 12.05 -2.06
CA ALA A 60 -11.17 11.33 -3.18
C ALA A 60 -9.78 10.83 -2.80
N SER A 61 -9.19 9.94 -3.59
CA SER A 61 -7.85 9.43 -3.28
C SER A 61 -6.81 10.56 -3.21
N TYR A 62 -5.85 10.41 -2.31
CA TYR A 62 -4.84 11.44 -2.05
C TYR A 62 -4.06 11.85 -3.31
N GLY A 63 -3.62 10.87 -4.13
CA GLY A 63 -2.94 11.18 -5.39
C GLY A 63 -3.82 11.96 -6.36
N LEU A 64 -5.12 11.66 -6.43
CA LEU A 64 -6.06 12.41 -7.28
C LEU A 64 -6.27 13.84 -6.75
N ARG A 65 -6.32 14.04 -5.41
CA ARG A 65 -6.38 15.36 -4.78
C ARG A 65 -5.12 16.18 -5.04
N ARG A 66 -3.96 15.51 -5.11
CA ARG A 66 -2.70 16.17 -5.50
C ARG A 66 -2.74 16.64 -6.96
N VAL A 67 -3.20 15.79 -7.87
CA VAL A 67 -3.40 16.15 -9.28
C VAL A 67 -4.41 17.29 -9.43
N GLU A 68 -5.52 17.25 -8.69
CA GLU A 68 -6.49 18.35 -8.63
C GLU A 68 -5.81 19.68 -8.24
N ALA A 69 -5.02 19.67 -7.16
CA ALA A 69 -4.32 20.87 -6.69
C ALA A 69 -3.35 21.45 -7.74
N ILE A 70 -2.60 20.58 -8.43
CA ILE A 70 -1.69 20.97 -9.51
C ILE A 70 -2.45 21.65 -10.65
N LEU A 71 -3.49 20.99 -11.13
CA LEU A 71 -4.22 21.46 -12.31
C LEU A 71 -5.12 22.66 -12.00
N THR A 72 -5.70 22.72 -10.80
CA THR A 72 -6.48 23.89 -10.35
C THR A 72 -5.60 25.13 -10.21
N LYS A 73 -4.38 24.97 -9.69
CA LYS A 73 -3.42 26.08 -9.59
C LYS A 73 -3.06 26.66 -10.97
N GLU A 74 -2.95 25.81 -11.98
CA GLU A 74 -2.56 26.23 -13.34
C GLU A 74 -3.75 26.73 -14.17
N PHE A 75 -4.89 26.05 -14.09
CA PHE A 75 -6.01 26.27 -15.00
C PHE A 75 -7.24 26.94 -14.37
N GLY A 76 -7.27 27.13 -13.06
CA GLY A 76 -8.41 27.68 -12.30
C GLY A 76 -9.45 26.64 -11.91
N GLU A 77 -10.14 26.91 -10.79
CA GLU A 77 -11.18 26.05 -10.22
C GLU A 77 -12.38 25.87 -11.14
N GLU A 78 -12.66 26.87 -11.97
CA GLU A 78 -13.76 26.82 -12.93
C GLU A 78 -13.49 25.86 -14.09
N ASN A 79 -12.28 25.41 -14.30
CA ASN A 79 -11.88 24.54 -15.41
C ASN A 79 -11.59 23.10 -14.98
N VAL A 80 -11.34 22.84 -13.68
CA VAL A 80 -10.92 21.54 -13.16
C VAL A 80 -11.92 21.06 -12.11
N VAL A 81 -12.30 19.78 -12.18
CA VAL A 81 -13.17 19.15 -11.19
C VAL A 81 -12.78 17.69 -10.96
N VAL A 82 -12.91 17.24 -9.71
CA VAL A 82 -12.94 15.81 -9.38
C VAL A 82 -14.39 15.36 -9.36
N ALA A 83 -14.71 14.32 -10.11
CA ALA A 83 -16.05 13.72 -10.19
C ALA A 83 -16.04 12.27 -9.70
N HIS A 84 -17.08 11.87 -8.98
CA HIS A 84 -17.28 10.47 -8.64
C HIS A 84 -17.84 9.71 -9.87
N PRO A 85 -17.48 8.42 -10.10
CA PRO A 85 -18.00 7.66 -11.23
C PRO A 85 -19.53 7.73 -11.37
N GLN A 86 -20.27 7.69 -10.28
CA GLN A 86 -21.75 7.74 -10.29
C GLN A 86 -22.32 9.10 -10.71
N THR A 87 -21.52 10.17 -10.65
CA THR A 87 -21.94 11.53 -11.04
C THR A 87 -21.14 12.10 -12.20
N LEU A 88 -20.31 11.29 -12.84
CA LEU A 88 -19.40 11.70 -13.90
C LEU A 88 -20.11 12.43 -15.05
N ASN A 89 -21.31 11.98 -15.41
CA ASN A 89 -22.14 12.56 -16.46
C ASN A 89 -22.57 14.00 -16.18
N LYS A 90 -22.59 14.47 -14.92
CA LYS A 90 -22.93 15.85 -14.56
C LYS A 90 -21.84 16.86 -14.89
N PHE A 91 -20.58 16.38 -14.96
CA PHE A 91 -19.42 17.25 -15.08
C PHE A 91 -18.75 17.19 -16.46
N VAL A 92 -19.04 16.15 -17.24
CA VAL A 92 -18.58 15.99 -18.63
C VAL A 92 -19.63 16.60 -19.56
N GLY A 93 -19.20 17.52 -20.43
CA GLY A 93 -20.06 18.23 -21.37
C GLY A 93 -19.30 18.72 -22.59
N ASP A 94 -19.91 19.65 -23.35
CA ASP A 94 -19.37 20.15 -24.63
C ASP A 94 -18.00 20.84 -24.52
N ASN A 95 -17.71 21.44 -23.38
CA ASN A 95 -16.42 22.10 -23.10
C ASN A 95 -15.34 21.14 -22.63
N THR A 96 -15.68 19.87 -22.35
CA THR A 96 -14.71 18.91 -21.79
C THR A 96 -13.66 18.54 -22.84
N LYS A 97 -12.40 18.81 -22.52
CA LYS A 97 -11.23 18.49 -23.34
C LYS A 97 -10.51 17.23 -22.87
N MET A 98 -10.59 16.95 -21.57
CA MET A 98 -9.90 15.83 -20.97
C MET A 98 -10.71 15.17 -19.85
N ILE A 99 -10.78 13.85 -19.87
CA ILE A 99 -11.14 13.04 -18.73
C ILE A 99 -9.85 12.36 -18.23
N GLY A 100 -9.45 12.70 -17.01
CA GLY A 100 -8.27 12.12 -16.35
C GLY A 100 -8.69 11.02 -15.37
N VAL A 101 -8.14 9.81 -15.50
CA VAL A 101 -8.40 8.69 -14.61
C VAL A 101 -7.15 8.34 -13.83
N SER A 102 -7.22 8.38 -12.51
CA SER A 102 -6.17 7.85 -11.64
C SER A 102 -6.39 6.35 -11.42
N SER A 103 -5.34 5.54 -11.54
CA SER A 103 -5.39 4.10 -11.31
C SER A 103 -4.41 3.69 -10.21
N HIS A 104 -4.84 2.78 -9.34
CA HIS A 104 -3.98 2.21 -8.30
C HIS A 104 -3.55 0.78 -8.63
N ASP A 105 -4.51 -0.12 -8.85
CA ASP A 105 -4.27 -1.53 -9.16
C ASP A 105 -5.26 -2.02 -10.22
N PRO A 106 -5.26 -1.40 -11.43
CA PRO A 106 -6.31 -1.54 -12.44
C PRO A 106 -6.44 -2.95 -13.02
N MET A 107 -5.35 -3.73 -13.02
CA MET A 107 -5.33 -5.11 -13.53
C MET A 107 -5.22 -6.15 -12.42
N GLY A 108 -5.19 -5.74 -11.15
CA GLY A 108 -5.04 -6.66 -10.01
C GLY A 108 -3.67 -7.35 -9.99
N LEU A 109 -2.62 -6.65 -10.41
CA LEU A 109 -1.26 -7.18 -10.50
C LEU A 109 -0.33 -6.74 -9.37
N ALA A 110 -0.79 -5.86 -8.47
CA ALA A 110 -0.01 -5.49 -7.29
C ALA A 110 0.22 -6.71 -6.37
N TYR A 111 1.24 -6.65 -5.51
CA TYR A 111 1.68 -7.77 -4.65
C TYR A 111 0.53 -8.49 -3.95
N VAL A 112 -0.31 -7.73 -3.27
CA VAL A 112 -1.42 -8.28 -2.47
C VAL A 112 -2.50 -8.87 -3.37
N SER A 113 -2.95 -8.13 -4.38
CA SER A 113 -3.98 -8.59 -5.33
C SER A 113 -3.56 -9.87 -6.04
N ARG A 114 -2.35 -9.90 -6.58
CA ARG A 114 -1.87 -11.08 -7.29
C ARG A 114 -1.74 -12.28 -6.37
N THR A 115 -1.22 -12.08 -5.16
CA THR A 115 -1.06 -13.15 -4.17
C THR A 115 -2.41 -13.74 -3.79
N TYR A 116 -3.35 -12.91 -3.33
CA TYR A 116 -4.62 -13.41 -2.84
C TYR A 116 -5.55 -13.90 -3.96
N ASN A 117 -5.58 -13.26 -5.11
CA ASN A 117 -6.32 -13.80 -6.26
C ASN A 117 -5.78 -15.16 -6.71
N ALA A 118 -4.47 -15.32 -6.74
CA ALA A 118 -3.87 -16.57 -7.14
C ALA A 118 -4.15 -17.67 -6.10
N ILE A 119 -3.91 -17.40 -4.81
CA ILE A 119 -4.08 -18.39 -3.73
C ILE A 119 -5.56 -18.74 -3.53
N LEU A 120 -6.44 -17.75 -3.45
CA LEU A 120 -7.87 -18.00 -3.26
C LEU A 120 -8.55 -18.58 -4.50
N GLY A 121 -8.05 -18.23 -5.67
CA GLY A 121 -8.28 -18.97 -6.92
C GLY A 121 -9.72 -19.14 -7.39
N PHE A 122 -10.68 -18.30 -7.01
CA PHE A 122 -12.08 -18.41 -7.43
C PHE A 122 -12.33 -18.04 -8.91
N GLY A 123 -11.27 -17.70 -9.64
CA GLY A 123 -11.36 -17.23 -11.04
C GLY A 123 -12.00 -15.83 -11.13
N GLY A 124 -11.59 -15.05 -12.10
CA GLY A 124 -11.93 -13.64 -12.21
C GLY A 124 -10.74 -12.77 -11.78
N GLY A 125 -10.98 -11.47 -11.65
CA GLY A 125 -10.02 -10.50 -11.16
C GLY A 125 -10.24 -10.15 -9.70
N SER A 126 -9.41 -9.25 -9.18
CA SER A 126 -9.67 -8.59 -7.90
C SER A 126 -10.87 -7.64 -8.00
N VAL A 127 -11.41 -7.21 -6.86
CA VAL A 127 -12.43 -6.16 -6.83
C VAL A 127 -11.91 -4.89 -7.50
N ASN A 128 -10.62 -4.53 -7.31
CA ASN A 128 -9.99 -3.40 -8.01
C ASN A 128 -10.09 -3.55 -9.53
N TYR A 129 -9.70 -4.71 -10.07
CA TYR A 129 -9.81 -5.00 -11.50
C TYR A 129 -11.25 -4.88 -12.01
N PHE A 130 -12.22 -5.43 -11.26
CA PHE A 130 -13.63 -5.39 -11.64
C PHE A 130 -14.15 -3.95 -11.78
N TYR A 131 -13.93 -3.11 -10.75
CA TYR A 131 -14.43 -1.74 -10.76
C TYR A 131 -13.65 -0.81 -11.68
N PHE A 132 -12.35 -1.05 -11.90
CA PHE A 132 -11.61 -0.31 -12.92
C PHE A 132 -12.16 -0.62 -14.32
N ASN A 133 -12.40 -1.88 -14.66
CA ASN A 133 -13.06 -2.24 -15.94
C ASN A 133 -14.45 -1.61 -16.06
N GLN A 134 -15.26 -1.62 -14.98
CA GLN A 134 -16.57 -0.99 -14.98
C GLN A 134 -16.47 0.52 -15.25
N LEU A 135 -15.49 1.21 -14.68
CA LEU A 135 -15.25 2.63 -14.96
C LEU A 135 -14.86 2.85 -16.44
N MET A 136 -13.97 2.02 -16.98
CA MET A 136 -13.55 2.14 -18.37
C MET A 136 -14.69 1.86 -19.38
N GLU A 137 -15.72 1.11 -18.98
CA GLU A 137 -16.95 0.87 -19.74
C GLU A 137 -18.07 1.88 -19.41
N HIS A 138 -17.80 2.88 -18.57
CA HIS A 138 -18.81 3.87 -18.20
C HIS A 138 -19.34 4.61 -19.44
N PRO A 139 -20.67 4.80 -19.62
CA PRO A 139 -21.25 5.41 -20.82
C PRO A 139 -20.67 6.78 -21.17
N THR A 140 -20.40 7.62 -20.17
CA THR A 140 -19.77 8.95 -20.36
C THR A 140 -18.34 8.84 -20.92
N ILE A 141 -17.58 7.83 -20.53
CA ILE A 141 -16.22 7.61 -21.04
C ILE A 141 -16.26 7.02 -22.44
N ARG A 142 -17.04 5.97 -22.64
CA ARG A 142 -17.16 5.29 -23.94
C ARG A 142 -17.83 6.13 -25.01
N GLY A 143 -18.85 6.90 -24.62
CA GLY A 143 -19.62 7.75 -25.52
C GLY A 143 -19.02 9.12 -25.82
N ARG A 144 -17.83 9.43 -25.28
CA ARG A 144 -17.15 10.72 -25.51
C ARG A 144 -16.83 10.95 -27.00
N ASP A 145 -16.90 12.16 -27.45
CA ASP A 145 -16.34 12.54 -28.76
C ASP A 145 -14.80 12.55 -28.68
N LYS A 146 -14.17 11.49 -29.17
CA LYS A 146 -12.70 11.27 -29.11
C LYS A 146 -11.89 12.36 -29.83
N LYS A 147 -12.49 13.10 -30.73
CA LYS A 147 -11.85 14.23 -31.42
C LYS A 147 -11.75 15.46 -30.50
N LYS A 148 -12.74 15.63 -29.62
CA LYS A 148 -12.84 16.78 -28.70
C LYS A 148 -12.29 16.47 -27.31
N THR A 149 -12.57 15.27 -26.77
CA THR A 149 -12.30 14.88 -25.39
C THR A 149 -11.31 13.71 -25.34
N LYS A 150 -10.12 13.95 -24.81
CA LYS A 150 -9.09 12.92 -24.62
C LYS A 150 -9.29 12.18 -23.30
N LEU A 151 -9.07 10.87 -23.31
CA LEU A 151 -9.00 10.05 -22.12
C LEU A 151 -7.53 9.85 -21.73
N MET A 152 -7.15 10.40 -20.58
CA MET A 152 -5.82 10.26 -20.00
C MET A 152 -5.92 9.33 -18.78
N VAL A 153 -5.06 8.33 -18.71
CA VAL A 153 -4.97 7.42 -17.54
C VAL A 153 -3.58 7.48 -16.95
N GLY A 154 -3.48 7.61 -15.65
CA GLY A 154 -2.22 7.65 -14.92
C GLY A 154 -2.34 7.04 -13.52
N GLY A 155 -1.40 7.37 -12.65
CA GLY A 155 -1.33 6.88 -11.28
C GLY A 155 -0.44 5.63 -11.14
N PRO A 156 -0.23 5.13 -9.90
CA PRO A 156 0.72 4.07 -9.61
C PRO A 156 0.44 2.73 -10.30
N GLY A 157 -0.77 2.54 -10.84
CA GLY A 157 -1.17 1.33 -11.57
C GLY A 157 -0.97 1.40 -13.10
N SER A 158 -0.52 2.52 -13.67
CA SER A 158 -0.42 2.70 -15.13
C SER A 158 0.46 1.65 -15.82
N TRP A 159 1.53 1.19 -15.18
CA TRP A 159 2.40 0.14 -15.68
C TRP A 159 1.67 -1.18 -15.96
N GLN A 160 0.63 -1.50 -15.19
CA GLN A 160 -0.17 -2.71 -15.38
C GLN A 160 -0.97 -2.67 -16.69
N ILE A 161 -1.46 -1.48 -17.05
CA ILE A 161 -2.20 -1.26 -18.31
C ILE A 161 -1.26 -1.47 -19.50
N LYS A 162 -0.04 -0.95 -19.41
CA LYS A 162 1.01 -1.12 -20.40
C LYS A 162 1.42 -2.59 -20.55
N ASP A 163 1.76 -3.26 -19.45
CA ASP A 163 2.20 -4.67 -19.44
C ASP A 163 1.14 -5.61 -20.02
N MET A 164 -0.13 -5.36 -19.70
CA MET A 164 -1.26 -6.14 -20.20
C MET A 164 -1.74 -5.69 -21.60
N LYS A 165 -1.12 -4.66 -22.18
CA LYS A 165 -1.47 -4.09 -23.49
C LYS A 165 -2.95 -3.69 -23.59
N MET A 166 -3.49 -3.10 -22.50
CA MET A 166 -4.91 -2.80 -22.38
C MET A 166 -5.28 -1.39 -22.88
N GLN A 167 -4.32 -0.58 -23.29
CA GLN A 167 -4.54 0.80 -23.73
C GLN A 167 -5.56 0.89 -24.87
N GLU A 168 -5.45 0.01 -25.88
CA GLU A 168 -6.40 0.00 -27.01
C GLU A 168 -7.79 -0.49 -26.61
N LYS A 169 -7.84 -1.57 -25.81
CA LYS A 169 -9.12 -2.12 -25.33
C LYS A 169 -9.93 -1.09 -24.54
N PHE A 170 -9.27 -0.27 -23.75
CA PHE A 170 -9.90 0.76 -22.93
C PHE A 170 -10.05 2.10 -23.65
N ASP A 171 -9.65 2.21 -24.92
CA ASP A 171 -9.70 3.46 -25.67
C ASP A 171 -8.93 4.62 -24.97
N ILE A 172 -7.81 4.33 -24.35
CA ILE A 172 -6.98 5.32 -23.66
C ILE A 172 -6.17 6.09 -24.71
N ASP A 173 -6.37 7.40 -24.78
CA ASP A 173 -5.64 8.26 -25.70
C ASP A 173 -4.20 8.49 -25.20
N ILE A 174 -4.03 8.73 -23.89
CA ILE A 174 -2.75 9.07 -23.26
C ILE A 174 -2.57 8.26 -22.00
N LEU A 175 -1.51 7.45 -21.93
CA LEU A 175 -1.10 6.71 -20.74
C LEU A 175 0.10 7.41 -20.10
N VAL A 176 -0.04 7.76 -18.81
CA VAL A 176 0.95 8.56 -18.07
C VAL A 176 1.64 7.69 -17.02
N HIS A 177 2.96 7.73 -16.99
CA HIS A 177 3.81 7.04 -16.03
C HIS A 177 4.64 8.04 -15.22
N GLY A 178 4.87 7.75 -13.95
CA GLY A 178 5.71 8.55 -13.06
C GLY A 178 4.96 9.58 -12.23
N ASP A 179 5.71 10.53 -11.66
CA ASP A 179 5.19 11.51 -10.71
C ASP A 179 4.57 12.71 -11.45
N ALA A 180 3.37 13.11 -11.06
CA ALA A 180 2.58 14.12 -11.78
C ALA A 180 3.01 15.57 -11.53
N GLU A 181 3.64 15.84 -10.39
CA GLU A 181 3.77 17.19 -9.84
C GLU A 181 4.58 18.15 -10.70
N ARG A 182 5.55 17.63 -11.44
CA ARG A 182 6.46 18.45 -12.24
C ARG A 182 5.93 18.72 -13.65
N ASP A 183 5.52 17.69 -14.35
CA ASP A 183 5.34 17.75 -15.80
C ASP A 183 3.87 17.70 -16.26
N LEU A 184 2.94 17.24 -15.39
CA LEU A 184 1.55 16.98 -15.78
C LEU A 184 0.83 18.21 -16.31
N ALA A 185 1.01 19.38 -15.68
CA ALA A 185 0.35 20.61 -16.13
C ALA A 185 0.71 20.96 -17.59
N GLY A 186 1.98 20.80 -17.97
CA GLY A 186 2.43 21.01 -19.34
C GLY A 186 1.81 20.02 -20.34
N VAL A 187 1.67 18.75 -19.96
CA VAL A 187 1.00 17.73 -20.79
C VAL A 187 -0.49 18.06 -20.96
N VAL A 188 -1.16 18.44 -19.88
CA VAL A 188 -2.57 18.85 -19.92
C VAL A 188 -2.75 20.11 -20.77
N GLN A 189 -1.85 21.09 -20.67
CA GLN A 189 -1.88 22.29 -21.53
C GLN A 189 -1.81 21.90 -23.02
N ASN A 190 -0.94 20.97 -23.39
CA ASN A 190 -0.86 20.48 -24.77
C ASN A 190 -2.20 19.85 -25.23
N VAL A 191 -2.87 19.09 -24.36
CA VAL A 191 -4.21 18.54 -24.64
C VAL A 191 -5.23 19.65 -24.86
N LEU A 192 -5.23 20.68 -23.99
CA LEU A 192 -6.15 21.82 -24.10
C LEU A 192 -5.92 22.63 -25.40
N ASP A 193 -4.67 22.72 -25.85
CA ASP A 193 -4.27 23.37 -27.09
C ASP A 193 -4.47 22.49 -28.34
N ASN A 194 -4.95 21.28 -28.21
CA ASN A 194 -5.06 20.25 -29.25
C ASN A 194 -3.70 19.89 -29.91
N LYS A 195 -2.61 19.98 -29.15
CA LYS A 195 -1.29 19.53 -29.57
C LYS A 195 -1.12 18.02 -29.35
N ASP A 196 -0.28 17.39 -30.16
CA ASP A 196 0.07 15.98 -29.96
C ASP A 196 0.91 15.82 -28.69
N THR A 197 0.50 14.88 -27.82
CA THR A 197 1.19 14.52 -26.59
C THR A 197 1.88 13.17 -26.66
N GLY A 198 1.66 12.42 -27.76
CA GLY A 198 2.00 11.00 -27.83
C GLY A 198 1.01 10.13 -27.01
N ARG A 199 1.08 8.82 -27.25
CA ARG A 199 0.19 7.84 -26.59
C ARG A 199 0.67 7.40 -25.21
N GLU A 200 1.99 7.46 -24.95
CA GLU A 200 2.62 7.19 -23.66
C GLU A 200 3.48 8.41 -23.27
N VAL A 201 3.35 8.85 -22.03
CA VAL A 201 4.12 9.96 -21.47
C VAL A 201 4.81 9.49 -20.20
N PHE A 202 6.12 9.62 -20.15
CA PHE A 202 6.94 9.32 -18.97
C PHE A 202 7.30 10.63 -18.29
N MET A 203 6.78 10.82 -17.09
CA MET A 203 7.06 11.97 -16.24
C MET A 203 8.40 11.79 -15.55
N ASN A 204 9.13 12.89 -15.37
CA ASN A 204 10.35 12.87 -14.59
C ASN A 204 10.05 12.69 -13.11
N SER A 205 10.98 12.02 -12.40
CA SER A 205 10.92 11.95 -10.94
C SER A 205 10.94 13.35 -10.34
N VAL A 206 10.08 13.57 -9.34
CA VAL A 206 10.02 14.83 -8.62
C VAL A 206 11.25 14.99 -7.73
N ASP A 207 11.86 16.16 -7.74
CA ASP A 207 12.81 16.60 -6.72
C ASP A 207 12.07 17.52 -5.73
N PRO A 208 11.62 17.00 -4.57
CA PRO A 208 10.79 17.78 -3.65
C PRO A 208 11.48 19.03 -3.07
N GLU A 209 12.81 19.12 -3.14
CA GLU A 209 13.56 20.29 -2.70
C GLU A 209 13.49 21.44 -3.73
N ASN A 210 13.39 21.10 -5.01
CA ASN A 210 13.42 22.08 -6.11
C ASN A 210 12.08 22.24 -6.82
N ASP A 211 11.25 21.20 -6.81
CA ASP A 211 9.94 21.20 -7.43
C ASP A 211 8.87 21.69 -6.43
N ASN A 212 8.02 22.59 -6.86
CA ASN A 212 6.96 23.13 -6.01
C ASN A 212 5.77 22.17 -5.91
N ILE A 213 5.81 21.24 -4.96
CA ILE A 213 4.71 20.33 -4.69
C ILE A 213 3.60 21.09 -3.94
N PRO A 214 2.38 21.24 -4.51
CA PRO A 214 1.30 21.93 -3.81
C PRO A 214 0.70 21.03 -2.70
N THR A 215 0.17 21.62 -1.64
CA THR A 215 -0.71 20.92 -0.70
C THR A 215 -2.05 20.59 -1.36
N ILE A 216 -2.75 19.55 -0.89
CA ILE A 216 -4.10 19.28 -1.34
C ILE A 216 -5.04 20.45 -0.98
N ILE A 217 -6.03 20.72 -1.84
CA ILE A 217 -7.01 21.80 -1.66
C ILE A 217 -8.39 21.28 -1.21
N ASN A 218 -8.64 20.00 -1.40
CA ASN A 218 -9.85 19.30 -0.96
C ASN A 218 -9.49 18.03 -0.20
N PRO A 219 -10.37 17.51 0.70
CA PRO A 219 -10.03 16.42 1.59
C PRO A 219 -9.80 15.10 0.84
N ALA A 220 -8.80 14.37 1.32
CA ALA A 220 -8.46 13.04 0.84
C ALA A 220 -9.21 11.95 1.60
N SER A 221 -9.47 10.82 0.95
CA SER A 221 -9.96 9.60 1.61
C SER A 221 -9.05 9.24 2.78
N TYR A 222 -9.63 8.77 3.87
CA TYR A 222 -8.95 8.45 5.14
C TYR A 222 -8.25 9.64 5.83
N GLY A 223 -8.38 10.88 5.31
CA GLY A 223 -7.60 12.00 5.78
C GLY A 223 -6.10 11.84 5.51
N CYS A 224 -5.74 11.31 4.35
CA CYS A 224 -4.34 11.08 3.99
C CYS A 224 -3.50 12.36 4.02
N VAL A 225 -2.31 12.24 4.60
CA VAL A 225 -1.24 13.26 4.58
C VAL A 225 0.11 12.59 4.32
N GLU A 226 0.92 13.16 3.44
CA GLU A 226 2.25 12.64 3.12
C GLU A 226 3.31 13.34 3.98
N ILE A 227 4.09 12.56 4.75
CA ILE A 227 5.14 13.12 5.61
C ILE A 227 6.55 12.93 5.06
N THR A 228 6.75 11.85 4.30
CA THR A 228 8.03 11.59 3.61
C THR A 228 7.78 10.97 2.26
N ARG A 229 8.71 11.17 1.33
CA ARG A 229 8.76 10.51 0.03
C ARG A 229 10.14 9.94 -0.21
N GLY A 230 10.21 8.71 -0.75
CA GLY A 230 11.45 7.99 -0.95
C GLY A 230 12.03 7.40 0.34
N CYS A 231 12.60 6.21 0.23
CA CYS A 231 13.14 5.49 1.38
C CYS A 231 14.69 5.50 1.39
N GLY A 232 15.32 5.29 0.23
CA GLY A 232 16.78 5.28 0.07
C GLY A 232 17.50 4.04 0.65
N ARG A 233 16.76 3.01 1.14
CA ARG A 233 17.36 1.78 1.71
C ARG A 233 17.90 0.80 0.67
N GLY A 234 17.62 1.00 -0.62
CA GLY A 234 18.20 0.21 -1.72
C GLY A 234 17.59 -1.19 -1.91
N CYS A 235 16.35 -1.43 -1.47
CA CYS A 235 15.66 -2.70 -1.75
C CYS A 235 15.35 -2.81 -3.24
N GLN A 236 15.90 -3.81 -3.94
CA GLN A 236 15.89 -3.88 -5.40
C GLN A 236 14.51 -4.16 -6.01
N PHE A 237 13.58 -4.68 -5.24
CA PHE A 237 12.19 -4.93 -5.65
C PHE A 237 11.25 -3.75 -5.39
N CYS A 238 11.73 -2.70 -4.71
CA CYS A 238 10.88 -1.66 -4.13
C CYS A 238 11.02 -0.34 -4.90
N TYR A 239 9.91 0.22 -5.39
CA TYR A 239 9.89 1.47 -6.14
C TYR A 239 10.31 2.70 -5.31
N PRO A 240 9.86 2.90 -4.05
CA PRO A 240 10.28 4.04 -3.21
C PRO A 240 11.79 4.22 -3.07
N THR A 241 12.57 3.15 -3.19
CA THR A 241 14.03 3.26 -3.08
C THR A 241 14.68 3.95 -4.27
N THR A 242 14.00 4.05 -5.41
CA THR A 242 14.50 4.72 -6.61
C THR A 242 14.29 6.24 -6.56
N ARG A 243 13.52 6.73 -5.58
CA ARG A 243 13.23 8.14 -5.36
C ARG A 243 14.21 8.76 -4.36
N LYS A 244 14.54 10.04 -4.56
CA LYS A 244 15.25 10.85 -3.56
C LYS A 244 14.43 10.89 -2.27
N ARG A 245 15.08 10.57 -1.14
CA ARG A 245 14.42 10.68 0.16
C ARG A 245 14.24 12.15 0.55
N TYR A 246 13.03 12.48 0.98
CA TYR A 246 12.65 13.82 1.39
C TYR A 246 11.63 13.75 2.54
N SER A 247 11.72 14.68 3.49
CA SER A 247 10.72 14.89 4.54
C SER A 247 10.00 16.21 4.30
N PHE A 248 8.67 16.16 4.20
CA PHE A 248 7.88 17.37 4.04
C PHE A 248 7.93 18.23 5.31
N PRO A 249 8.06 19.58 5.18
CA PRO A 249 8.03 20.46 6.34
C PRO A 249 6.76 20.27 7.19
N ILE A 250 6.87 20.41 8.50
CA ILE A 250 5.71 20.24 9.41
C ILE A 250 4.55 21.15 9.01
N ASP A 251 4.82 22.40 8.59
CA ASP A 251 3.76 23.33 8.19
C ASP A 251 3.04 22.87 6.92
N PHE A 252 3.74 22.21 6.00
CA PHE A 252 3.13 21.59 4.82
C PHE A 252 2.17 20.48 5.26
N VAL A 253 2.65 19.57 6.13
CA VAL A 253 1.83 18.44 6.64
C VAL A 253 0.61 18.98 7.39
N MET A 254 0.80 19.98 8.26
CA MET A 254 -0.31 20.54 9.04
C MET A 254 -1.35 21.26 8.19
N LYS A 255 -0.96 21.87 7.06
CA LYS A 255 -1.90 22.41 6.08
C LYS A 255 -2.81 21.32 5.49
N GLU A 256 -2.25 20.15 5.19
CA GLU A 256 -3.03 19.02 4.69
C GLU A 256 -3.92 18.40 5.78
N VAL A 257 -3.45 18.35 7.04
CA VAL A 257 -4.28 17.98 8.20
C VAL A 257 -5.48 18.94 8.30
N GLU A 258 -5.22 20.24 8.23
CA GLU A 258 -6.28 21.27 8.27
C GLU A 258 -7.30 21.08 7.13
N THR A 259 -6.83 20.87 5.90
CA THR A 259 -7.70 20.64 4.73
C THR A 259 -8.60 19.42 4.94
N ASN A 260 -8.04 18.32 5.41
CA ASN A 260 -8.78 17.09 5.69
C ASN A 260 -9.82 17.28 6.79
N VAL A 261 -9.45 17.90 7.91
CA VAL A 261 -10.35 18.11 9.04
C VAL A 261 -11.47 19.10 8.69
N LYS A 262 -11.17 20.21 8.02
CA LYS A 262 -12.19 21.15 7.51
C LYS A 262 -13.18 20.50 6.55
N GLY A 263 -12.72 19.54 5.75
CA GLY A 263 -13.58 18.73 4.87
C GLY A 263 -14.35 17.61 5.58
N GLY A 264 -14.22 17.52 6.91
CA GLY A 264 -14.99 16.59 7.74
C GLY A 264 -14.34 15.25 8.01
N SER A 265 -13.04 15.08 7.70
CA SER A 265 -12.28 13.92 8.17
C SER A 265 -12.02 14.03 9.66
N ARG A 266 -12.23 12.92 10.40
CA ARG A 266 -11.90 12.80 11.83
C ARG A 266 -10.68 11.90 12.03
N SER A 267 -10.27 11.20 10.98
CA SER A 267 -9.07 10.34 10.96
C SER A 267 -7.99 10.98 10.12
N ILE A 268 -6.75 10.79 10.49
CA ILE A 268 -5.57 11.14 9.68
C ILE A 268 -4.79 9.86 9.39
N PHE A 269 -4.61 9.56 8.11
CA PHE A 269 -3.75 8.47 7.65
C PHE A 269 -2.40 9.03 7.21
N VAL A 270 -1.38 8.78 8.01
CA VAL A 270 -0.02 9.27 7.76
C VAL A 270 0.67 8.37 6.75
N ILE A 271 0.90 8.92 5.55
CA ILE A 271 1.57 8.23 4.44
C ILE A 271 3.06 8.52 4.50
N SER A 272 3.85 7.45 4.47
CA SER A 272 5.30 7.47 4.44
C SER A 272 5.81 6.13 3.89
N ASP A 273 6.97 6.12 3.27
CA ASP A 273 7.69 4.89 2.94
C ASP A 273 8.36 4.27 4.18
N ASP A 274 8.61 5.07 5.21
CA ASP A 274 9.02 4.68 6.56
C ASP A 274 8.82 5.88 7.50
N ILE A 275 7.81 5.81 8.39
CA ILE A 275 7.46 6.92 9.29
C ILE A 275 8.61 7.34 10.22
N PHE A 276 9.53 6.41 10.53
CA PHE A 276 10.69 6.67 11.39
C PHE A 276 11.86 7.35 10.64
N LEU A 277 11.75 7.51 9.31
CA LEU A 277 12.69 8.28 8.50
C LEU A 277 12.35 9.77 8.40
N TYR A 278 11.33 10.24 9.11
CA TYR A 278 11.01 11.67 9.13
C TYR A 278 12.17 12.47 9.72
N GLU A 279 12.73 13.42 8.93
CA GLU A 279 13.92 14.20 9.30
C GLU A 279 15.10 13.35 9.80
N VAL A 280 15.27 12.16 9.22
CA VAL A 280 16.25 11.17 9.64
C VAL A 280 17.68 11.70 9.55
N GLY A 281 18.50 11.36 10.54
CA GLY A 281 19.92 11.71 10.61
C GLY A 281 20.80 10.85 9.67
N PRO A 282 22.11 11.06 9.73
CA PRO A 282 23.08 10.24 8.99
C PRO A 282 22.93 8.75 9.32
N ASN A 283 23.32 7.88 8.37
CA ASN A 283 23.28 6.43 8.51
C ASN A 283 21.92 5.85 8.95
N PHE A 284 20.82 6.51 8.57
CA PHE A 284 19.46 6.11 8.96
C PHE A 284 19.21 6.14 10.49
N ALA A 285 19.95 6.96 11.23
CA ALA A 285 19.67 7.19 12.65
C ALA A 285 18.34 7.94 12.80
N PRO A 286 17.36 7.40 13.57
CA PRO A 286 16.06 8.06 13.73
C PRO A 286 16.20 9.42 14.40
N ASN A 287 15.41 10.40 13.97
CA ASN A 287 15.31 11.69 14.63
C ASN A 287 14.09 11.69 15.57
N ARG A 288 14.22 11.07 16.73
CA ARG A 288 13.14 10.93 17.71
C ARG A 288 12.41 12.24 18.00
N LYS A 289 13.16 13.32 18.24
CA LYS A 289 12.59 14.63 18.54
C LYS A 289 11.64 15.10 17.44
N LYS A 290 12.05 14.94 16.18
CA LYS A 290 11.26 15.38 15.03
C LYS A 290 10.06 14.48 14.75
N VAL A 291 10.21 13.17 14.91
CA VAL A 291 9.10 12.23 14.78
C VAL A 291 8.05 12.51 15.86
N VAL A 292 8.44 12.61 17.13
CA VAL A 292 7.52 12.88 18.24
C VAL A 292 6.87 14.26 18.11
N GLU A 293 7.62 15.31 17.70
CA GLU A 293 7.09 16.65 17.44
C GLU A 293 5.98 16.62 16.39
N LEU A 294 6.23 15.95 15.24
CA LEU A 294 5.26 15.85 14.16
C LEU A 294 3.96 15.17 14.61
N PHE A 295 4.08 13.98 15.20
CA PHE A 295 2.89 13.23 15.64
C PHE A 295 2.14 13.91 16.79
N SER A 296 2.84 14.61 17.69
CA SER A 296 2.21 15.43 18.73
C SER A 296 1.38 16.56 18.11
N LYS A 297 1.89 17.25 17.09
CA LYS A 297 1.16 18.31 16.38
C LYS A 297 -0.06 17.77 15.66
N ILE A 298 0.06 16.64 14.95
CA ILE A 298 -1.09 16.00 14.29
C ILE A 298 -2.14 15.60 15.32
N ALA A 299 -1.74 14.92 16.41
CA ALA A 299 -2.66 14.43 17.43
C ALA A 299 -3.38 15.55 18.19
N SER A 300 -2.70 16.68 18.42
CA SER A 300 -3.27 17.83 19.11
C SER A 300 -4.14 18.72 18.22
N TYR A 301 -4.18 18.49 16.89
CA TYR A 301 -4.99 19.30 16.00
C TYR A 301 -6.49 19.10 16.32
N PRO A 302 -7.26 20.18 16.56
CA PRO A 302 -8.68 20.07 16.89
C PRO A 302 -9.46 19.33 15.78
N GLY A 303 -10.16 18.27 16.16
CA GLY A 303 -10.93 17.46 15.21
C GLY A 303 -10.25 16.17 14.76
N VAL A 304 -9.01 15.93 15.14
CA VAL A 304 -8.33 14.64 14.91
C VAL A 304 -8.66 13.67 16.05
N ASP A 305 -9.40 12.61 15.74
CA ASP A 305 -9.83 11.60 16.70
C ASP A 305 -9.08 10.28 16.53
N ASP A 306 -8.58 9.99 15.34
CA ASP A 306 -7.90 8.74 15.01
C ASP A 306 -6.68 8.98 14.12
N ILE A 307 -5.59 8.24 14.34
CA ILE A 307 -4.37 8.30 13.54
C ILE A 307 -4.01 6.89 13.07
N HIS A 308 -3.94 6.73 11.77
CA HIS A 308 -3.46 5.53 11.11
C HIS A 308 -2.06 5.75 10.54
N LEU A 309 -1.28 4.69 10.49
CA LEU A 309 0.10 4.71 9.98
C LEU A 309 0.20 3.82 8.75
N SER A 310 0.99 4.23 7.76
CA SER A 310 1.29 3.40 6.60
C SER A 310 2.46 2.45 6.89
N HIS A 311 3.66 2.79 6.45
CA HIS A 311 4.81 1.90 6.52
C HIS A 311 5.82 2.36 7.57
N ALA A 312 6.50 1.38 8.17
CA ALA A 312 7.62 1.57 9.07
C ALA A 312 8.71 0.52 8.82
N ALA A 313 9.92 0.77 9.27
CA ALA A 313 10.99 -0.21 9.26
C ALA A 313 11.32 -0.69 10.67
N MET A 314 11.85 -1.92 10.79
CA MET A 314 12.18 -2.51 12.09
C MET A 314 13.48 -1.95 12.69
N ALA A 315 14.48 -1.68 11.85
CA ALA A 315 15.80 -1.23 12.32
C ALA A 315 15.76 0.08 13.13
N PRO A 316 14.99 1.13 12.77
CA PRO A 316 14.84 2.33 13.59
C PRO A 316 14.24 2.07 14.98
N VAL A 317 13.34 1.10 15.12
CA VAL A 317 12.73 0.71 16.40
C VAL A 317 13.80 0.20 17.36
N VAL A 318 14.72 -0.60 16.87
CA VAL A 318 15.83 -1.15 17.66
C VAL A 318 16.90 -0.09 17.92
N ALA A 319 17.12 0.83 16.97
CA ALA A 319 18.12 1.88 17.09
C ALA A 319 17.75 2.94 18.15
N ASP A 320 16.46 3.25 18.30
CA ASP A 320 15.98 4.17 19.34
C ASP A 320 14.66 3.67 19.95
N PRO A 321 14.71 2.72 20.90
CA PRO A 321 13.51 2.22 21.58
C PRO A 321 12.71 3.31 22.30
N LYS A 322 13.37 4.35 22.80
CA LYS A 322 12.72 5.49 23.46
C LYS A 322 11.81 6.27 22.51
N MET A 323 12.08 6.24 21.21
CA MET A 323 11.18 6.83 20.22
C MET A 323 9.81 6.14 20.26
N ILE A 324 9.77 4.81 20.38
CA ILE A 324 8.53 4.05 20.47
C ILE A 324 7.81 4.31 21.80
N GLU A 325 8.57 4.37 22.91
CA GLU A 325 8.03 4.69 24.24
C GLU A 325 7.36 6.08 24.29
N GLU A 326 7.97 7.10 23.66
CA GLU A 326 7.43 8.47 23.61
C GLU A 326 6.27 8.61 22.61
N LEU A 327 6.32 7.91 21.49
CA LEU A 327 5.32 7.99 20.42
C LEU A 327 4.04 7.21 20.76
N SER A 328 4.18 6.07 21.43
CA SER A 328 3.05 5.16 21.69
C SER A 328 1.90 5.77 22.45
N PRO A 329 2.09 6.53 23.54
CA PRO A 329 0.97 7.18 24.25
C PRO A 329 0.16 8.10 23.34
N ILE A 330 0.84 8.87 22.47
CA ILE A 330 0.21 9.81 21.53
C ILE A 330 -0.70 9.06 20.55
N LEU A 331 -0.18 7.98 19.97
CA LEU A 331 -0.91 7.20 18.98
C LEU A 331 -2.02 6.33 19.59
N LEU A 332 -1.80 5.79 20.80
CA LEU A 332 -2.79 4.95 21.47
C LEU A 332 -4.00 5.78 21.97
N GLU A 333 -3.77 7.02 22.37
CA GLU A 333 -4.86 7.97 22.69
C GLU A 333 -5.75 8.19 21.46
N LYS A 334 -5.14 8.30 20.28
CA LYS A 334 -5.81 8.54 19.01
C LYS A 334 -6.07 7.25 18.21
N SER A 335 -6.19 6.09 18.85
CA SER A 335 -6.50 4.83 18.18
C SER A 335 -7.87 4.32 18.57
N HIS A 336 -8.71 4.04 17.56
CA HIS A 336 -9.97 3.33 17.73
C HIS A 336 -9.82 1.79 17.69
N ARG A 337 -8.62 1.29 17.36
CA ARG A 337 -8.35 -0.14 17.29
C ARG A 337 -8.26 -0.74 18.69
N ARG A 338 -8.88 -1.91 18.88
CA ARG A 338 -8.90 -2.60 20.18
C ARG A 338 -8.58 -4.08 19.99
N LEU A 339 -7.67 -4.58 20.85
CA LEU A 339 -7.44 -6.02 20.99
C LEU A 339 -7.68 -6.40 22.46
N ASN A 340 -8.64 -7.29 22.71
CA ASN A 340 -9.07 -7.65 24.05
C ASN A 340 -9.44 -6.43 24.93
N GLY A 341 -10.08 -5.41 24.32
CA GLY A 341 -10.51 -4.17 24.99
C GLY A 341 -9.41 -3.11 25.16
N LYS A 342 -8.14 -3.43 24.91
CA LYS A 342 -7.02 -2.48 25.03
C LYS A 342 -6.73 -1.80 23.70
N PRO A 343 -6.40 -0.50 23.66
CA PRO A 343 -6.01 0.17 22.44
C PRO A 343 -4.69 -0.41 21.91
N TYR A 344 -4.56 -0.44 20.60
CA TYR A 344 -3.31 -0.77 19.92
C TYR A 344 -3.14 0.06 18.65
N THR A 345 -1.91 0.18 18.20
CA THR A 345 -1.59 0.77 16.91
C THR A 345 -0.87 -0.24 16.01
N THR A 346 -0.80 0.05 14.72
CA THR A 346 -0.20 -0.83 13.71
C THR A 346 0.41 0.00 12.59
N ALA A 347 1.43 -0.58 11.96
CA ALA A 347 2.02 -0.09 10.72
C ALA A 347 2.43 -1.31 9.88
N GLU A 348 2.59 -1.12 8.57
CA GLU A 348 3.14 -2.16 7.72
C GLU A 348 4.66 -2.19 7.82
N ILE A 349 5.23 -3.36 8.12
CA ILE A 349 6.68 -3.54 8.25
C ILE A 349 7.14 -4.69 7.36
N GLY A 350 7.97 -4.37 6.38
CA GLY A 350 8.59 -5.38 5.54
C GLY A 350 9.67 -6.16 6.29
N VAL A 351 9.44 -7.42 6.62
CA VAL A 351 10.46 -8.37 7.10
C VAL A 351 11.14 -9.06 5.92
N GLU A 352 10.37 -9.44 4.96
CA GLU A 352 10.67 -10.04 3.66
C GLU A 352 11.27 -11.45 3.74
N THR A 353 12.38 -11.65 4.41
CA THR A 353 13.09 -12.93 4.48
C THR A 353 13.90 -13.06 5.76
N GLY A 354 14.14 -14.30 6.18
CA GLY A 354 15.16 -14.62 7.19
C GLY A 354 16.55 -14.86 6.59
N SER A 355 16.68 -14.88 5.27
CA SER A 355 17.96 -15.15 4.63
C SER A 355 18.87 -13.93 4.58
N VAL A 356 19.96 -13.96 5.34
CA VAL A 356 21.02 -12.95 5.27
C VAL A 356 21.63 -12.88 3.85
N ARG A 357 21.69 -13.99 3.13
CA ARG A 357 22.20 -14.05 1.74
C ARG A 357 21.30 -13.22 0.81
N LEU A 358 19.99 -13.42 0.86
CA LEU A 358 19.04 -12.63 0.05
C LEU A 358 19.04 -11.15 0.47
N MET A 359 19.14 -10.88 1.76
CA MET A 359 19.28 -9.52 2.28
C MET A 359 20.50 -8.81 1.69
N LYS A 360 21.67 -9.45 1.70
CA LYS A 360 22.91 -8.91 1.09
C LYS A 360 22.77 -8.70 -0.40
N LYS A 361 22.03 -9.54 -1.09
CA LYS A 361 21.82 -9.44 -2.53
C LYS A 361 20.90 -8.30 -2.93
N GLY A 362 19.75 -8.18 -2.28
CA GLY A 362 18.68 -7.31 -2.76
C GLY A 362 18.15 -6.25 -1.77
N MET A 363 18.64 -6.23 -0.51
CA MET A 363 18.01 -5.44 0.56
C MET A 363 19.03 -4.84 1.54
N ARG A 364 20.23 -4.51 1.07
CA ARG A 364 21.39 -4.16 1.91
C ARG A 364 21.15 -3.07 2.95
N GLY A 365 20.36 -2.05 2.61
CA GLY A 365 20.09 -0.94 3.51
C GLY A 365 18.94 -1.20 4.50
N LYS A 366 18.27 -2.36 4.43
CA LYS A 366 17.08 -2.61 5.25
C LYS A 366 17.40 -2.74 6.74
N SER A 367 18.60 -3.23 7.07
CA SER A 367 19.09 -3.36 8.45
C SER A 367 19.75 -2.09 9.02
N LEU A 368 20.06 -1.08 8.19
CA LEU A 368 20.77 0.12 8.65
C LEU A 368 20.02 0.82 9.81
N PRO A 369 20.75 1.26 10.85
CA PRO A 369 22.20 1.40 10.97
C PRO A 369 22.98 0.14 11.38
N PHE A 370 22.33 -0.99 11.60
CA PHE A 370 22.96 -2.24 12.04
C PHE A 370 23.58 -3.01 10.87
N LYS A 371 24.39 -4.02 11.23
CA LYS A 371 24.91 -4.99 10.26
C LYS A 371 23.77 -5.88 9.75
N ILE A 372 23.87 -6.30 8.52
CA ILE A 372 22.83 -7.13 7.89
C ILE A 372 22.79 -8.55 8.50
N GLU A 373 23.90 -9.01 9.06
CA GLU A 373 24.02 -10.27 9.78
C GLU A 373 23.15 -10.31 11.04
N ASP A 374 22.82 -9.16 11.62
CA ASP A 374 22.00 -9.02 12.83
C ASP A 374 20.50 -9.06 12.53
N TRP A 375 20.08 -9.37 11.28
CA TRP A 375 18.70 -9.23 10.83
C TRP A 375 17.68 -9.97 11.69
N HIS A 376 17.97 -11.22 12.08
CA HIS A 376 17.09 -11.99 12.96
C HIS A 376 16.92 -11.35 14.34
N GLU A 377 18.01 -10.79 14.88
CA GLU A 377 17.99 -10.10 16.17
C GLU A 377 17.21 -8.79 16.08
N ILE A 378 17.41 -8.03 15.01
CA ILE A 378 16.67 -6.79 14.74
C ILE A 378 15.16 -7.06 14.70
N ILE A 379 14.73 -8.12 14.00
CA ILE A 379 13.31 -8.46 13.89
C ILE A 379 12.74 -8.90 15.25
N ASP A 380 13.42 -9.81 15.95
CA ASP A 380 12.93 -10.33 17.22
C ASP A 380 12.88 -9.24 18.31
N THR A 381 13.97 -8.47 18.47
CA THR A 381 14.06 -7.36 19.42
C THR A 381 13.06 -6.26 19.09
N GLY A 382 13.00 -5.86 17.81
CA GLY A 382 12.09 -4.81 17.36
C GLY A 382 10.61 -5.17 17.57
N LEU A 383 10.22 -6.41 17.27
CA LEU A 383 8.88 -6.90 17.58
C LEU A 383 8.59 -6.93 19.09
N GLY A 384 9.59 -7.26 19.92
CA GLY A 384 9.48 -7.18 21.38
C GLY A 384 9.16 -5.76 21.83
N ILE A 385 9.98 -4.77 21.43
CA ILE A 385 9.79 -3.35 21.75
C ILE A 385 8.41 -2.87 21.30
N LEU A 386 8.00 -3.18 20.07
CA LEU A 386 6.69 -2.81 19.55
C LEU A 386 5.55 -3.43 20.35
N ASN A 387 5.61 -4.73 20.66
CA ASN A 387 4.58 -5.43 21.41
C ASN A 387 4.44 -4.91 22.86
N ASP A 388 5.56 -4.60 23.51
CA ASP A 388 5.58 -4.04 24.88
C ASP A 388 4.90 -2.68 24.91
N ASN A 389 4.90 -1.94 23.79
CA ASN A 389 4.27 -0.65 23.61
C ASN A 389 2.91 -0.71 22.88
N SER A 390 2.27 -1.89 22.82
CA SER A 390 0.95 -2.10 22.20
C SER A 390 0.90 -1.80 20.69
N TRP A 391 2.00 -2.02 19.98
CA TRP A 391 2.02 -2.04 18.53
C TRP A 391 1.95 -3.49 18.05
N TYR A 392 1.04 -3.78 17.12
CA TYR A 392 0.90 -5.08 16.49
C TYR A 392 1.03 -4.91 14.97
N PRO A 393 2.27 -4.92 14.44
CA PRO A 393 2.52 -4.59 13.05
C PRO A 393 1.97 -5.64 12.09
N LEU A 394 1.65 -5.21 10.86
CA LEU A 394 1.46 -6.07 9.72
C LEU A 394 2.83 -6.31 9.10
N CYS A 395 3.31 -7.56 9.13
CA CYS A 395 4.64 -7.90 8.64
C CYS A 395 4.56 -8.68 7.33
N THR A 396 5.17 -8.14 6.26
CA THR A 396 5.26 -8.83 4.97
C THR A 396 6.44 -9.80 4.92
N PHE A 397 6.23 -10.93 4.24
CA PHE A 397 7.24 -11.96 3.96
C PHE A 397 7.19 -12.26 2.47
N LEU A 398 8.29 -12.02 1.78
CA LEU A 398 8.40 -12.18 0.34
C LEU A 398 8.67 -13.66 0.00
N VAL A 399 7.85 -14.25 -0.85
CA VAL A 399 7.95 -15.64 -1.28
C VAL A 399 8.33 -15.68 -2.76
N GLY A 400 9.38 -16.41 -3.09
CA GLY A 400 9.86 -16.59 -4.45
C GLY A 400 10.59 -15.38 -5.05
N PRO A 401 11.37 -14.58 -4.28
CA PRO A 401 12.23 -13.56 -4.88
C PRO A 401 13.29 -14.20 -5.78
N PRO A 402 13.91 -13.42 -6.69
CA PRO A 402 14.95 -13.92 -7.60
C PRO A 402 16.07 -14.65 -6.87
N ASP A 403 16.44 -15.82 -7.38
CA ASP A 403 17.51 -16.70 -6.87
C ASP A 403 17.30 -17.22 -5.42
N GLU A 404 16.06 -17.23 -4.93
CA GLU A 404 15.73 -17.87 -3.67
C GLU A 404 16.03 -19.38 -3.74
N THR A 405 16.81 -19.86 -2.79
CA THR A 405 17.14 -21.29 -2.61
C THR A 405 16.34 -21.89 -1.45
N GLU A 406 16.30 -23.23 -1.37
CA GLU A 406 15.68 -23.90 -0.22
C GLU A 406 16.30 -23.49 1.12
N ALA A 407 17.61 -23.24 1.16
CA ALA A 407 18.30 -22.76 2.36
C ALA A 407 17.81 -21.37 2.79
N ASP A 408 17.45 -20.49 1.85
CA ASP A 408 16.90 -19.16 2.15
C ASP A 408 15.48 -19.27 2.72
N VAL A 409 14.67 -20.17 2.14
CA VAL A 409 13.32 -20.44 2.64
C VAL A 409 13.36 -21.03 4.04
N LEU A 410 14.29 -21.96 4.30
CA LEU A 410 14.51 -22.52 5.64
C LEU A 410 14.91 -21.45 6.65
N ALA A 411 15.83 -20.54 6.29
CA ALA A 411 16.20 -19.42 7.14
C ALA A 411 14.99 -18.50 7.46
N THR A 412 14.07 -18.34 6.52
CA THR A 412 12.82 -17.59 6.75
C THR A 412 11.89 -18.36 7.70
N LEU A 413 11.78 -19.68 7.58
CA LEU A 413 11.01 -20.51 8.51
C LEU A 413 11.60 -20.51 9.91
N GLU A 414 12.94 -20.52 10.04
CA GLU A 414 13.65 -20.38 11.32
C GLU A 414 13.35 -19.02 11.98
N LEU A 415 13.38 -17.92 11.20
CA LEU A 415 12.97 -16.61 11.70
C LEU A 415 11.51 -16.62 12.15
N LEU A 416 10.61 -17.17 11.34
CA LEU A 416 9.21 -17.32 11.73
C LEU A 416 9.07 -18.07 13.05
N ASP A 417 9.82 -19.15 13.27
CA ASP A 417 9.76 -19.90 14.53
C ASP A 417 10.31 -19.11 15.71
N ARG A 418 11.37 -18.35 15.52
CA ARG A 418 11.94 -17.46 16.53
C ARG A 418 10.93 -16.41 17.03
N ILE A 419 10.11 -15.85 16.15
CA ILE A 419 9.13 -14.80 16.48
C ILE A 419 7.72 -15.34 16.77
N LYS A 420 7.56 -16.65 17.00
CA LYS A 420 6.23 -17.30 17.16
C LYS A 420 5.39 -16.74 18.30
N ASP A 421 6.03 -16.25 19.35
CA ASP A 421 5.37 -15.72 20.55
C ASP A 421 5.07 -14.20 20.43
N LYS A 422 5.50 -13.56 19.36
CA LYS A 422 5.22 -12.13 19.09
C LYS A 422 3.84 -11.95 18.46
N LYS A 423 3.22 -10.81 18.76
CA LYS A 423 1.92 -10.42 18.19
C LYS A 423 2.15 -9.55 16.95
N LEU A 424 1.80 -10.09 15.81
CA LEU A 424 1.85 -9.42 14.51
C LEU A 424 0.82 -10.05 13.57
N LEU A 425 0.52 -9.39 12.47
CA LEU A 425 -0.20 -9.99 11.35
C LEU A 425 0.84 -10.44 10.30
N TYR A 426 0.90 -11.74 10.04
CA TYR A 426 1.80 -12.32 9.06
C TYR A 426 1.19 -12.21 7.66
N VAL A 427 1.88 -11.57 6.73
CA VAL A 427 1.41 -11.36 5.35
C VAL A 427 2.43 -11.90 4.35
N PRO A 428 2.42 -13.20 4.07
CA PRO A 428 3.22 -13.75 2.99
C PRO A 428 2.70 -13.24 1.65
N VAL A 429 3.59 -12.66 0.83
CA VAL A 429 3.30 -12.14 -0.51
C VAL A 429 4.24 -12.75 -1.54
N LEU A 430 3.72 -13.03 -2.73
CA LEU A 430 4.54 -13.50 -3.84
C LEU A 430 5.38 -12.35 -4.39
N PHE A 431 6.63 -12.64 -4.74
CA PHE A 431 7.44 -11.68 -5.48
C PHE A 431 6.80 -11.36 -6.84
N ILE A 432 6.77 -10.07 -7.17
CA ILE A 432 6.28 -9.55 -8.43
C ILE A 432 7.27 -8.50 -8.94
N PRO A 433 7.76 -8.61 -10.19
CA PRO A 433 8.54 -7.54 -10.80
C PRO A 433 7.64 -6.32 -11.04
N ILE A 434 8.10 -5.15 -10.62
CA ILE A 434 7.39 -3.88 -10.80
C ILE A 434 8.25 -2.98 -11.69
N GLU A 435 7.63 -2.35 -12.70
CA GLU A 435 8.30 -1.39 -13.59
C GLU A 435 8.96 -0.27 -12.77
N GLY A 436 10.17 0.12 -13.16
CA GLY A 436 10.96 1.14 -12.47
C GLY A 436 11.72 0.65 -11.24
N THR A 437 11.64 -0.64 -10.89
CA THR A 437 12.49 -1.24 -9.86
C THR A 437 13.72 -1.91 -10.48
N TYR A 438 14.76 -2.16 -9.66
CA TYR A 438 15.95 -2.87 -10.15
C TYR A 438 15.68 -4.31 -10.59
N TRP A 439 14.61 -4.94 -10.04
CA TRP A 439 14.18 -6.30 -10.37
C TRP A 439 12.98 -6.33 -11.35
N GLU A 440 12.73 -5.28 -12.09
CA GLU A 440 11.61 -5.19 -13.05
C GLU A 440 11.64 -6.26 -14.15
N LYS A 441 12.84 -6.77 -14.49
CA LYS A 441 13.03 -7.79 -15.54
C LYS A 441 13.08 -9.21 -15.01
N GLU A 442 13.02 -9.38 -13.70
CA GLU A 442 13.05 -10.69 -13.07
C GLU A 442 11.71 -11.42 -13.26
N ARG A 443 11.74 -12.73 -13.10
CA ARG A 443 10.54 -13.56 -13.25
C ARG A 443 9.89 -13.83 -11.90
N CYS A 444 8.59 -13.64 -11.83
CA CYS A 444 7.82 -14.11 -10.67
C CYS A 444 7.62 -15.63 -10.76
N VAL A 445 7.59 -16.27 -9.59
CA VAL A 445 7.23 -17.68 -9.48
C VAL A 445 5.71 -17.81 -9.48
N GLY A 446 5.16 -18.63 -10.39
CA GLY A 446 3.74 -18.99 -10.35
C GLY A 446 3.46 -19.95 -9.21
N LEU A 447 2.22 -19.94 -8.71
CA LEU A 447 1.81 -20.81 -7.58
C LEU A 447 2.08 -22.29 -7.84
N GLU A 448 1.93 -22.72 -9.08
CA GLU A 448 2.15 -24.10 -9.52
C GLU A 448 3.61 -24.55 -9.39
N ARG A 449 4.53 -23.59 -9.31
CA ARG A 449 5.98 -23.82 -9.19
C ARG A 449 6.52 -23.62 -7.78
N LEU A 450 5.69 -23.16 -6.85
CA LEU A 450 6.10 -23.02 -5.45
C LEU A 450 6.55 -24.38 -4.89
N SER A 451 7.71 -24.38 -4.25
CA SER A 451 8.22 -25.54 -3.52
C SER A 451 7.36 -25.85 -2.28
N GLU A 452 7.56 -27.01 -1.71
CA GLU A 452 6.89 -27.36 -0.44
C GLU A 452 7.27 -26.42 0.70
N LEU A 453 8.53 -26.00 0.75
CA LEU A 453 9.02 -25.06 1.77
C LEU A 453 8.42 -23.67 1.61
N GLN A 454 8.25 -23.18 0.38
CA GLN A 454 7.57 -21.90 0.12
C GLN A 454 6.09 -21.94 0.54
N TRP A 455 5.39 -23.04 0.26
CA TRP A 455 4.04 -23.26 0.80
C TRP A 455 4.01 -23.34 2.32
N GLU A 456 5.08 -23.84 2.93
CA GLU A 456 5.23 -23.88 4.38
C GLU A 456 5.33 -22.48 5.00
N VAL A 457 6.03 -21.52 4.34
CA VAL A 457 6.06 -20.12 4.79
C VAL A 457 4.65 -19.53 4.79
N ILE A 458 3.91 -19.71 3.68
CA ILE A 458 2.52 -19.23 3.55
C ILE A 458 1.64 -19.86 4.63
N SER A 459 1.73 -21.18 4.80
CA SER A 459 0.98 -21.97 5.75
C SER A 459 1.23 -21.56 7.20
N THR A 460 2.50 -21.35 7.53
CA THR A 460 2.92 -20.93 8.88
C THR A 460 2.37 -19.54 9.21
N GLY A 461 2.49 -18.58 8.29
CA GLY A 461 1.96 -17.24 8.48
C GLY A 461 0.44 -17.25 8.73
N TRP A 462 -0.33 -17.93 7.89
CA TRP A 462 -1.78 -18.00 8.04
C TRP A 462 -2.21 -18.71 9.33
N ASN A 463 -1.57 -19.82 9.67
CA ASN A 463 -1.88 -20.55 10.89
C ASN A 463 -1.62 -19.71 12.16
N ARG A 464 -0.55 -18.92 12.15
CA ARG A 464 -0.25 -17.99 13.27
C ARG A 464 -1.26 -16.86 13.35
N ASN A 465 -1.66 -16.28 12.23
CA ASN A 465 -2.73 -15.29 12.22
C ASN A 465 -4.00 -15.83 12.86
N LEU A 466 -4.43 -17.03 12.47
CA LEU A 466 -5.61 -17.67 13.05
C LEU A 466 -5.49 -17.86 14.56
N LYS A 467 -4.29 -18.21 15.07
CA LYS A 467 -4.07 -18.38 16.51
C LYS A 467 -4.07 -17.05 17.28
N ILE A 468 -3.38 -16.04 16.75
CA ILE A 468 -3.25 -14.72 17.41
C ILE A 468 -4.59 -13.98 17.41
N TRP A 469 -5.30 -14.01 16.27
CA TRP A 469 -6.54 -13.26 16.03
C TRP A 469 -7.79 -14.13 16.16
N LYS A 470 -7.73 -15.21 16.96
CA LYS A 470 -8.79 -16.22 17.07
C LYS A 470 -10.17 -15.65 17.36
N LYS A 471 -10.29 -14.70 18.28
CA LYS A 471 -11.58 -14.11 18.65
C LYS A 471 -12.20 -13.30 17.52
N GLU A 472 -11.38 -12.61 16.73
CA GLU A 472 -11.79 -11.84 15.56
C GLU A 472 -12.11 -12.76 14.38
N SER A 473 -11.47 -13.92 14.28
CA SER A 473 -11.65 -14.89 13.18
C SER A 473 -12.77 -15.91 13.42
N GLU A 474 -13.21 -16.14 14.66
CA GLU A 474 -14.29 -17.11 14.97
C GLU A 474 -15.62 -16.78 14.25
N LYS A 475 -15.88 -15.54 13.93
CA LYS A 475 -17.05 -15.12 13.15
C LYS A 475 -16.97 -15.48 11.65
N ILE A 476 -15.76 -15.69 11.15
CA ILE A 476 -15.47 -15.94 9.72
C ILE A 476 -15.41 -17.43 9.40
N ILE A 477 -15.01 -18.26 10.38
CA ILE A 477 -14.72 -19.69 10.19
C ILE A 477 -15.90 -20.54 10.68
N LYS A 478 -17.02 -20.53 9.98
CA LYS A 478 -18.01 -21.59 10.13
C LYS A 478 -17.60 -22.81 9.28
N THR A 479 -17.38 -23.91 9.97
CA THR A 479 -16.68 -25.15 9.61
C THR A 479 -16.97 -25.75 8.22
N ALA A 480 -18.17 -25.63 7.67
CA ALA A 480 -18.53 -26.25 6.38
C ALA A 480 -17.95 -25.51 5.15
N GLY A 481 -17.88 -24.18 5.18
CA GLY A 481 -17.28 -23.39 4.10
C GLY A 481 -15.77 -23.58 4.01
N PHE A 482 -15.13 -23.81 5.15
CA PHE A 482 -13.69 -24.02 5.22
C PHE A 482 -13.27 -25.39 4.64
N PHE A 483 -14.05 -26.44 4.87
CA PHE A 483 -13.78 -27.76 4.30
C PHE A 483 -14.01 -27.80 2.78
N ALA A 484 -15.06 -27.15 2.32
CA ALA A 484 -15.31 -26.99 0.88
C ALA A 484 -14.18 -26.21 0.19
N TYR A 485 -13.68 -25.16 0.85
CA TYR A 485 -12.54 -24.39 0.38
C TYR A 485 -11.24 -25.22 0.36
N TRP A 486 -10.99 -26.04 1.37
CA TRP A 486 -9.86 -26.95 1.38
C TRP A 486 -9.88 -27.95 0.22
N LEU A 487 -11.03 -28.56 -0.05
CA LEU A 487 -11.21 -29.45 -1.20
C LEU A 487 -10.96 -28.73 -2.53
N TYR A 488 -11.46 -27.51 -2.64
CA TYR A 488 -11.24 -26.68 -3.82
C TYR A 488 -9.75 -26.35 -4.04
N LEU A 489 -9.03 -25.93 -2.99
CA LEU A 489 -7.58 -25.67 -3.09
C LEU A 489 -6.81 -26.93 -3.48
N ARG A 490 -7.16 -28.07 -2.90
CA ARG A 490 -6.54 -29.35 -3.22
C ARG A 490 -6.76 -29.74 -4.69
N TRP A 491 -7.96 -29.53 -5.18
CA TRP A 491 -8.30 -29.81 -6.58
C TRP A 491 -7.55 -28.87 -7.53
N LYS A 492 -7.51 -27.59 -7.23
CA LYS A 492 -6.97 -26.57 -8.14
C LYS A 492 -5.44 -26.48 -8.15
N HIS A 493 -4.81 -26.59 -7.00
CA HIS A 493 -3.38 -26.30 -6.81
C HIS A 493 -2.59 -27.53 -6.31
N GLY A 494 -3.23 -28.68 -6.13
CA GLY A 494 -2.62 -29.87 -5.60
C GLY A 494 -2.46 -29.90 -4.09
N GLY A 495 -1.89 -31.00 -3.56
CA GLY A 495 -1.82 -31.24 -2.11
C GLY A 495 -0.99 -30.21 -1.32
N LYS A 496 0.00 -29.60 -1.96
CA LYS A 496 0.86 -28.60 -1.31
C LYS A 496 0.09 -27.36 -0.84
N SER A 497 -0.89 -26.91 -1.60
CA SER A 497 -1.72 -25.73 -1.31
C SER A 497 -2.67 -25.92 -0.13
N THR A 498 -2.89 -27.15 0.30
CA THR A 498 -3.77 -27.47 1.42
C THR A 498 -3.07 -27.40 2.78
N ARG A 499 -1.76 -27.22 2.83
CA ARG A 499 -0.98 -27.14 4.07
C ARG A 499 -1.50 -26.13 5.08
N PRO A 500 -1.90 -24.89 4.71
CA PRO A 500 -2.50 -23.95 5.66
C PRO A 500 -3.69 -24.53 6.38
N VAL A 501 -4.57 -25.20 5.64
CA VAL A 501 -5.79 -25.82 6.18
C VAL A 501 -5.48 -27.04 7.03
N MET A 502 -4.61 -27.91 6.55
CA MET A 502 -4.22 -29.14 7.29
C MET A 502 -3.54 -28.80 8.61
N ARG A 503 -2.72 -27.75 8.63
CA ARG A 503 -2.07 -27.28 9.86
C ARG A 503 -3.07 -26.64 10.82
N PHE A 504 -4.05 -25.89 10.33
CA PHE A 504 -5.14 -25.35 11.14
C PHE A 504 -5.95 -26.47 11.82
N LEU A 505 -6.18 -27.57 11.10
CA LEU A 505 -6.89 -28.75 11.63
C LEU A 505 -6.01 -29.64 12.53
N GLY A 506 -4.74 -29.30 12.74
CA GLY A 506 -3.81 -30.11 13.53
C GLY A 506 -3.39 -31.43 12.85
N LEU A 507 -3.63 -31.56 11.55
CA LEU A 507 -3.34 -32.77 10.76
C LEU A 507 -1.91 -32.82 10.20
N LEU A 508 -1.14 -31.73 10.33
CA LEU A 508 0.27 -31.65 9.96
C LEU A 508 1.10 -31.27 11.19
N ASP A 509 1.98 -32.17 11.59
CA ASP A 509 3.02 -31.88 12.57
C ASP A 509 4.13 -30.99 11.96
N GLN A 510 4.84 -30.25 12.83
CA GLN A 510 5.99 -29.42 12.48
C GLN A 510 7.25 -30.25 12.15
N GLN A 511 7.15 -31.26 11.30
CA GLN A 511 8.26 -32.19 11.03
C GLN A 511 9.49 -31.52 10.41
N PHE A 512 9.34 -30.36 9.74
CA PHE A 512 10.44 -29.63 9.14
C PHE A 512 11.20 -28.71 10.11
N LEU A 513 10.63 -28.45 11.28
CA LEU A 513 11.19 -27.55 12.29
C LEU A 513 11.71 -28.30 13.53
N LYS A 514 11.93 -29.61 13.45
CA LYS A 514 12.73 -30.25 14.49
C LYS A 514 14.12 -29.63 14.46
N PRO A 515 14.57 -28.99 15.55
CA PRO A 515 15.93 -28.50 15.60
C PRO A 515 16.86 -29.70 15.35
N ASN A 516 17.64 -29.64 14.28
CA ASN A 516 18.82 -30.46 14.19
C ASN A 516 19.68 -30.03 15.37
N SER A 517 19.77 -30.86 16.40
CA SER A 517 20.55 -30.60 17.62
C SER A 517 22.04 -30.34 17.35
N GLU A 518 22.49 -30.51 16.11
CA GLU A 518 23.84 -30.24 15.63
C GLU A 518 24.00 -28.91 14.86
N ARG A 519 22.92 -28.14 14.63
CA ARG A 519 22.97 -26.86 13.90
C ARG A 519 22.74 -25.62 14.77
N SER A 520 22.48 -25.74 16.03
CA SER A 520 22.36 -24.60 16.93
C SER A 520 23.72 -24.14 17.42
N VAL A 521 24.46 -23.44 16.56
CA VAL A 521 25.42 -22.46 17.06
C VAL A 521 24.55 -21.28 17.53
N PRO A 522 24.50 -20.99 18.83
CA PRO A 522 23.72 -19.86 19.29
C PRO A 522 24.36 -18.59 18.75
N PHE A 523 23.67 -17.94 17.78
CA PHE A 523 24.01 -16.61 17.34
C PHE A 523 23.74 -15.65 18.51
N ARG A 524 24.78 -15.07 19.07
CA ARG A 524 24.72 -13.98 20.03
C ARG A 524 25.41 -12.77 19.44
N PRO A 525 24.71 -11.88 18.73
CA PRO A 525 25.27 -10.57 18.41
C PRO A 525 25.40 -9.77 19.71
N LYS A 526 26.58 -9.23 19.96
CA LYS A 526 26.79 -8.24 21.01
C LYS A 526 26.31 -6.89 20.48
N ILE A 527 25.26 -6.35 21.06
CA ILE A 527 24.74 -4.98 20.77
C ILE A 527 25.80 -3.91 21.12
N SER A 528 26.84 -4.28 21.89
CA SER A 528 27.91 -3.37 22.36
C SER A 528 28.79 -2.79 21.26
N ASP A 529 28.75 -3.32 20.03
CA ASP A 529 29.67 -2.88 18.96
C ASP A 529 29.09 -1.76 18.07
N VAL A 530 27.88 -1.28 18.37
CA VAL A 530 27.16 -0.29 17.54
C VAL A 530 27.46 1.16 17.94
N THR A 531 28.10 1.39 19.10
CA THR A 531 28.33 2.75 19.64
C THR A 531 29.67 3.36 19.25
N GLN A 532 30.50 2.69 18.43
CA GLN A 532 31.80 3.20 17.99
C GLN A 532 32.01 3.01 16.47
N ALA A 533 31.17 3.62 15.63
CA ALA A 533 31.52 3.86 14.24
C ALA A 533 30.78 5.09 13.72
#